data_246d9f9181b2691dc251f65cb153adbd
#
_entry.id   246d9f9181b2691dc251f65cb153adbd
#
_cell.length_a   1.000
_cell.length_b   1.000
_cell.length_c   1.000
_cell.angle_alpha   90.00
_cell.angle_beta   90.00
_cell.angle_gamma   90.00
#
_symmetry.space_group_name_H-M   'P 1'
#
loop_
_entity.id
_entity.type
_entity.pdbx_description
1 polymer ?
#
loop_
_entity_poly.entity_id
_entity_poly.type
_entity_poly.pdbx_seq_one_letter_code
_entity_poly.pdbx_strand_id
1 'polypeptide(L)'
;MKIDDICAFIAAEEVRLADKFGRDLDGISLILTAKGARVWAYGTRGADRFSYRSADASTADDAAETLRLEHFPSPEQKVARLRDQARELLRAAADLEKEGAR
;
A
#
# COMPACT_ATOMS: atom_id res chain seq x y z
N MET A 1 -4.62 13.61 17.11
CA MET A 1 -5.80 13.19 16.32
C MET A 1 -6.94 12.83 17.27
N LYS A 2 -8.10 13.44 17.08
CA LYS A 2 -9.27 13.16 17.92
C LYS A 2 -9.92 11.85 17.48
N ILE A 3 -10.71 11.23 18.37
CA ILE A 3 -11.41 9.97 18.07
C ILE A 3 -12.33 10.13 16.86
N ASP A 4 -13.04 11.24 16.74
CA ASP A 4 -13.91 11.51 15.59
C ASP A 4 -13.12 11.57 14.28
N ASP A 5 -11.92 12.13 14.31
CA ASP A 5 -11.02 12.19 13.14
C ASP A 5 -10.55 10.79 12.75
N ILE A 6 -10.26 9.94 13.71
CA ILE A 6 -9.86 8.54 13.49
C ILE A 6 -11.03 7.76 12.87
N CYS A 7 -12.22 7.90 13.39
CA CYS A 7 -13.40 7.23 12.85
C CYS A 7 -13.71 7.70 11.43
N ALA A 8 -13.60 9.00 11.17
CA ALA A 8 -13.81 9.56 9.84
C ALA A 8 -12.74 9.05 8.85
N PHE A 9 -11.49 8.95 9.28
CA PHE A 9 -10.40 8.39 8.49
C PHE A 9 -10.68 6.93 8.12
N ILE A 10 -11.04 6.11 9.09
CA ILE A 10 -11.33 4.69 8.87
C ILE A 10 -12.51 4.53 7.92
N ALA A 11 -13.59 5.28 8.11
CA ALA A 11 -14.76 5.25 7.24
C ALA A 11 -14.41 5.61 5.79
N ALA A 12 -13.58 6.62 5.59
CA ALA A 12 -13.14 7.04 4.27
C ALA A 12 -12.30 5.96 3.58
N GLU A 13 -11.40 5.29 4.31
CA GLU A 13 -10.59 4.20 3.76
C GLU A 13 -11.44 2.97 3.43
N GLU A 14 -12.42 2.66 4.25
CA GLU A 14 -13.36 1.56 3.95
C GLU A 14 -14.08 1.79 2.62
N VAL A 15 -14.52 3.02 2.36
CA VAL A 15 -15.16 3.38 1.09
C VAL A 15 -14.18 3.20 -0.08
N ARG A 16 -12.94 3.64 0.06
CA ARG A 16 -11.92 3.51 -1.00
C ARG A 16 -11.58 2.05 -1.29
N LEU A 17 -11.52 1.21 -0.28
CA LEU A 17 -11.17 -0.20 -0.43
C LEU A 17 -12.38 -1.09 -0.77
N ALA A 18 -13.61 -0.60 -0.58
CA ALA A 18 -14.81 -1.35 -0.92
C ALA A 18 -14.87 -1.73 -2.40
N ASP A 19 -14.30 -0.91 -3.29
CA ASP A 19 -14.22 -1.21 -4.72
C ASP A 19 -13.37 -2.46 -5.00
N LYS A 20 -12.42 -2.77 -4.12
CA LYS A 20 -11.53 -3.95 -4.28
C LYS A 20 -12.05 -5.17 -3.55
N PHE A 21 -12.58 -4.99 -2.36
CA PHE A 21 -12.97 -6.10 -1.48
C PHE A 21 -14.48 -6.30 -1.39
N GLY A 22 -15.27 -5.26 -1.69
CA GLY A 22 -16.73 -5.32 -1.51
C GLY A 22 -17.10 -5.70 -0.09
N ARG A 23 -17.91 -6.74 0.05
CA ARG A 23 -18.37 -7.25 1.35
C ARG A 23 -17.33 -8.05 2.09
N ASP A 24 -16.22 -8.40 1.46
CA ASP A 24 -15.17 -9.24 2.07
C ASP A 24 -14.33 -8.44 3.07
N LEU A 25 -14.36 -7.10 3.00
CA LEU A 25 -13.65 -6.25 3.94
C LEU A 25 -14.36 -6.25 5.30
N ASP A 26 -13.69 -6.78 6.32
CA ASP A 26 -14.24 -6.80 7.69
C ASP A 26 -13.94 -5.50 8.43
N GLY A 27 -12.81 -4.89 8.15
CA GLY A 27 -12.47 -3.62 8.80
C GLY A 27 -11.10 -3.09 8.46
N ILE A 28 -10.84 -1.91 9.00
CA ILE A 28 -9.55 -1.22 8.89
C ILE A 28 -9.14 -0.82 10.31
N SER A 29 -7.89 -1.08 10.66
CA SER A 29 -7.29 -0.65 11.91
C SER A 29 -6.23 0.40 11.64
N LEU A 30 -6.21 1.43 12.47
CA LEU A 30 -5.17 2.44 12.47
C LEU A 30 -4.36 2.26 13.75
N ILE A 31 -3.05 2.07 13.60
CA ILE A 31 -2.13 1.88 14.72
C ILE A 31 -1.23 3.10 14.81
N LEU A 32 -1.35 3.84 15.91
CA LEU A 32 -0.52 5.01 16.19
C LEU A 32 0.55 4.63 17.20
N THR A 33 1.80 4.94 16.86
CA THR A 33 2.95 4.69 17.71
C THR A 33 3.79 5.96 17.84
N ALA A 34 4.76 5.96 18.74
CA ALA A 34 5.69 7.07 18.86
C ALA A 34 6.49 7.33 17.57
N LYS A 35 6.61 6.33 16.71
CA LYS A 35 7.35 6.41 15.44
C LYS A 35 6.49 6.84 14.25
N GLY A 36 5.17 6.85 14.39
CA GLY A 36 4.27 7.21 13.32
C GLY A 36 2.99 6.38 13.30
N ALA A 37 2.49 6.08 12.11
CA ALA A 37 1.22 5.40 11.93
C ALA A 37 1.36 4.21 10.98
N ARG A 38 0.55 3.19 11.21
CA ARG A 38 0.35 2.04 10.31
C ARG A 38 -1.13 1.84 10.06
N VAL A 39 -1.48 1.40 8.86
CA VAL A 39 -2.84 1.02 8.51
C VAL A 39 -2.88 -0.48 8.19
N TRP A 40 -3.92 -1.13 8.65
CA TRP A 40 -4.14 -2.55 8.47
C TRP A 40 -5.56 -2.77 7.95
N ALA A 41 -5.68 -3.33 6.74
CA ALA A 41 -6.96 -3.72 6.16
C ALA A 41 -7.09 -5.24 6.24
N TYR A 42 -8.22 -5.74 6.72
CA TYR A 42 -8.43 -7.17 6.91
C TYR A 42 -9.83 -7.58 6.52
N GLY A 43 -9.97 -8.82 6.12
CA GLY A 43 -11.26 -9.36 5.70
C GLY A 43 -11.25 -10.87 5.58
N THR A 44 -12.38 -11.40 5.08
CA THR A 44 -12.61 -12.83 4.93
C THR A 44 -13.25 -13.09 3.58
N ARG A 45 -12.69 -14.03 2.82
CA ARG A 45 -13.26 -14.48 1.55
C ARG A 45 -13.49 -15.98 1.62
N GLY A 46 -14.74 -16.39 1.81
CA GLY A 46 -15.08 -17.79 2.04
C GLY A 46 -14.48 -18.27 3.36
N ALA A 47 -13.64 -19.31 3.30
CA ALA A 47 -12.93 -19.84 4.46
C ALA A 47 -11.58 -19.16 4.71
N ASP A 48 -11.12 -18.31 3.77
CA ASP A 48 -9.81 -17.68 3.84
C ASP A 48 -9.88 -16.29 4.47
N ARG A 49 -8.91 -16.02 5.35
CA ARG A 49 -8.73 -14.69 5.91
C ARG A 49 -7.58 -14.00 5.20
N PHE A 50 -7.74 -12.72 4.91
CA PHE A 50 -6.68 -11.92 4.31
C PHE A 50 -6.41 -10.67 5.17
N SER A 51 -5.18 -10.21 5.11
CA SER A 51 -4.80 -8.94 5.74
C SER A 51 -3.67 -8.27 4.94
N TYR A 52 -3.75 -6.95 4.84
CA TYR A 52 -2.74 -6.12 4.19
C TYR A 52 -2.32 -5.04 5.17
N ARG A 53 -1.03 -4.89 5.39
CA ARG A 53 -0.47 -3.92 6.32
C ARG A 53 0.41 -2.94 5.60
N SER A 54 0.35 -1.67 5.98
CA SER A 54 1.30 -0.67 5.52
C SER A 54 2.60 -0.77 6.32
N ALA A 55 3.67 -0.23 5.76
CA ALA A 55 4.86 0.09 6.54
C ALA A 55 4.57 1.30 7.44
N ASP A 56 5.47 1.59 8.38
CA ASP A 56 5.38 2.77 9.23
C ASP A 56 5.48 4.04 8.35
N ALA A 57 4.58 4.98 8.59
CA ALA A 57 4.58 6.28 7.94
C ALA A 57 4.45 7.39 8.97
N SER A 58 4.74 8.62 8.58
CA SER A 58 4.69 9.77 9.49
C SER A 58 3.26 10.12 9.91
N THR A 59 2.30 9.91 9.03
CA THR A 59 0.89 10.23 9.26
C THR A 59 -0.01 9.06 8.86
N ALA A 60 -1.26 9.07 9.33
CA ALA A 60 -2.27 8.09 8.96
C ALA A 60 -2.56 8.13 7.45
N ASP A 61 -2.64 9.33 6.87
CA ASP A 61 -2.90 9.50 5.44
C ASP A 61 -1.77 8.91 4.59
N ASP A 62 -0.51 9.14 4.98
CA ASP A 62 0.65 8.57 4.30
C ASP A 62 0.68 7.05 4.41
N ALA A 63 0.34 6.50 5.58
CA ALA A 63 0.26 5.06 5.78
C ALA A 63 -0.82 4.42 4.87
N ALA A 64 -2.00 5.04 4.78
CA ALA A 64 -3.08 4.57 3.93
C ALA A 64 -2.70 4.64 2.44
N GLU A 65 -2.06 5.73 2.02
CA GLU A 65 -1.57 5.88 0.65
C GLU A 65 -0.54 4.81 0.30
N THR A 66 0.41 4.56 1.21
CA THR A 66 1.42 3.50 1.05
C THR A 66 0.77 2.13 0.91
N LEU A 67 -0.23 1.84 1.75
CA LEU A 67 -0.98 0.58 1.67
C LEU A 67 -1.62 0.40 0.29
N ARG A 68 -2.30 1.45 -0.20
CA ARG A 68 -2.95 1.38 -1.51
C ARG A 68 -1.96 1.21 -2.65
N LEU A 69 -0.82 1.92 -2.60
CA LEU A 69 0.22 1.81 -3.64
C LEU A 69 0.87 0.43 -3.67
N GLU A 70 1.11 -0.17 -2.51
CA GLU A 70 1.75 -1.50 -2.44
C GLU A 70 0.83 -2.61 -2.88
N HIS A 71 -0.43 -2.57 -2.45
CA HIS A 71 -1.35 -3.70 -2.61
C HIS A 71 -2.45 -3.47 -3.64
N PHE A 72 -2.81 -2.21 -3.89
CA PHE A 72 -3.94 -1.85 -4.76
C PHE A 72 -3.61 -0.71 -5.71
N PRO A 73 -2.48 -0.79 -6.46
CA PRO A 73 -2.14 0.28 -7.38
C PRO A 73 -3.16 0.39 -8.51
N SER A 74 -3.44 1.63 -8.95
CA SER A 74 -4.23 1.87 -10.14
C SER A 74 -3.50 1.36 -11.39
N PRO A 75 -4.18 1.17 -12.54
CA PRO A 75 -3.50 0.79 -13.78
C PRO A 75 -2.36 1.74 -14.16
N GLU A 76 -2.54 3.05 -13.99
CA GLU A 76 -1.50 4.04 -14.26
C GLU A 76 -0.31 3.87 -13.31
N GLN A 77 -0.58 3.62 -12.04
CA GLN A 77 0.46 3.38 -11.04
C GLN A 77 1.23 2.09 -11.34
N LYS A 78 0.53 1.04 -11.79
CA LYS A 78 1.19 -0.22 -12.21
C LYS A 78 2.12 0.02 -13.39
N VAL A 79 1.67 0.77 -14.38
CA VAL A 79 2.49 1.11 -15.57
C VAL A 79 3.73 1.90 -15.14
N ALA A 80 3.57 2.91 -14.28
CA ALA A 80 4.70 3.71 -13.79
C ALA A 80 5.71 2.84 -13.04
N ARG A 81 5.24 1.94 -12.19
CA ARG A 81 6.11 1.00 -11.45
C ARG A 81 6.88 0.09 -12.40
N LEU A 82 6.21 -0.47 -13.41
CA LEU A 82 6.86 -1.34 -14.39
C LEU A 82 7.91 -0.60 -15.22
N ARG A 83 7.64 0.66 -15.57
CA ARG A 83 8.62 1.50 -16.28
C ARG A 83 9.86 1.76 -15.42
N ASP A 84 9.67 2.04 -14.14
CA ASP A 84 10.79 2.26 -13.21
C ASP A 84 11.63 1.00 -13.05
N GLN A 85 10.99 -0.17 -12.91
CA GLN A 85 11.68 -1.46 -12.86
C GLN A 85 12.47 -1.73 -14.15
N ALA A 86 11.88 -1.43 -15.31
CA ALA A 86 12.57 -1.59 -16.60
C ALA A 86 13.81 -0.69 -16.69
N ARG A 87 13.74 0.56 -16.24
CA ARG A 87 14.88 1.47 -16.20
C ARG A 87 15.99 0.94 -15.31
N GLU A 88 15.66 0.41 -14.14
CA GLU A 88 16.63 -0.17 -13.23
C GLU A 88 17.32 -1.39 -13.84
N LEU A 89 16.55 -2.25 -14.50
CA LEU A 89 17.10 -3.43 -15.19
C LEU A 89 18.02 -3.04 -16.35
N LEU A 90 17.62 -2.05 -17.14
CA LEU A 90 18.46 -1.55 -18.24
C LEU A 90 19.75 -0.93 -17.71
N ARG A 91 19.70 -0.20 -16.60
CA ARG A 91 20.88 0.36 -15.95
C ARG A 91 21.81 -0.74 -15.45
N ALA A 92 21.26 -1.75 -14.80
CA ALA A 92 22.04 -2.89 -14.31
C ALA A 92 22.71 -3.66 -15.47
N ALA A 93 21.98 -3.86 -16.58
CA ALA A 93 22.52 -4.49 -17.76
C ALA A 93 23.69 -3.68 -18.37
N ALA A 94 23.53 -2.36 -18.45
CA ALA A 94 24.59 -1.47 -18.94
C ALA A 94 25.84 -1.53 -18.06
N ASP A 95 25.65 -1.57 -16.75
CA ASP A 95 26.78 -1.67 -15.80
C ASP A 95 27.50 -3.00 -15.93
N LEU A 96 26.78 -4.10 -16.12
CA LEU A 96 27.37 -5.42 -16.37
C LEU A 96 28.14 -5.47 -17.70
N GLU A 97 27.61 -4.84 -18.74
CA GLU A 97 28.31 -4.74 -20.04
C GLU A 97 29.63 -3.98 -19.89
N LYS A 98 29.66 -2.90 -19.12
CA LYS A 98 30.89 -2.16 -18.83
C LYS A 98 31.91 -3.01 -18.09
N GLU A 99 31.47 -3.80 -17.11
CA GLU A 99 32.34 -4.72 -16.38
C GLU A 99 32.86 -5.82 -17.28
N GLY A 100 32.05 -6.35 -18.17
CA GLY A 100 32.43 -7.39 -19.12
C GLY A 100 33.39 -6.90 -20.22
N ALA A 101 33.45 -5.59 -20.47
CA ALA A 101 34.33 -4.99 -21.48
C ALA A 101 35.78 -4.75 -21.00
N ARG A 102 36.05 -5.01 -19.74
CA ARG A 102 37.40 -4.81 -19.16
C ARG A 102 38.32 -6.01 -19.37
#